data_bf61886b88dcd0179a1a8e0a2647746a
#
_entry.id   bf61886b88dcd0179a1a8e0a2647746a
#
_cell.length_a   1.000
_cell.length_b   1.000
_cell.length_c   1.000
_cell.angle_alpha   90.00
_cell.angle_beta   90.00
_cell.angle_gamma   90.00
#
_symmetry.space_group_name_H-M   'P 1'
#
loop_
_entity.id
_entity.type
_entity.pdbx_description
1 polymer ?
#
loop_
_entity_poly.entity_id
_entity_poly.type
_entity_poly.pdbx_seq_one_letter_code
_entity_poly.pdbx_strand_id
1 'polypeptide(L)'
;MNEERYILFDQYLQGELQVDERADFEKQLLEKPEFASEFETFKSIHIQLENKFGYEAEREAFKENLNQISEKHFNTSEPKVVVMRPWYYALAASVAILFGLFFFDYNQNPSFHDYNHPGQAHFTERSTTNVQLLQAEKAFNTRKFKEAVPFFEAALKENKTPEVQYYYGVSLLEISQYEKAEAVFNELKTISPVYKDKSLWNLALMKLKQKDYKGCKQILQTISQDYEDYDEVQELLDALD
;
A
#
# COMPACT_ATOMS: atom_id res chain seq x y z
N MET A 1 -58.25 1.48 2.16
CA MET A 1 -57.44 2.72 2.01
C MET A 1 -58.43 3.83 1.77
N ASN A 2 -58.43 4.87 2.61
CA ASN A 2 -59.52 5.86 2.67
C ASN A 2 -59.11 7.04 1.78
N GLU A 3 -59.69 7.15 0.59
CA GLU A 3 -59.37 8.19 -0.41
C GLU A 3 -59.56 9.61 0.15
N GLU A 4 -60.56 9.80 1.02
CA GLU A 4 -60.81 11.03 1.73
C GLU A 4 -59.64 11.51 2.60
N ARG A 5 -58.87 10.60 3.18
CA ARG A 5 -57.68 10.93 3.98
C ARG A 5 -56.54 11.51 3.14
N TYR A 6 -56.32 10.97 1.97
CA TYR A 6 -55.27 11.48 1.08
C TYR A 6 -55.58 12.86 0.53
N ILE A 7 -56.88 13.15 0.27
CA ILE A 7 -57.31 14.49 -0.08
C ILE A 7 -57.04 15.46 1.06
N LEU A 8 -57.33 15.05 2.31
CA LEU A 8 -57.10 15.86 3.49
C LEU A 8 -55.58 16.11 3.71
N PHE A 9 -54.72 15.13 3.46
CA PHE A 9 -53.26 15.27 3.54
C PHE A 9 -52.74 16.25 2.48
N ASP A 10 -53.27 16.18 1.27
CA ASP A 10 -52.88 17.04 0.18
C ASP A 10 -53.28 18.49 0.48
N GLN A 11 -54.54 18.74 0.89
CA GLN A 11 -55.02 20.06 1.29
C GLN A 11 -54.23 20.66 2.45
N TYR A 12 -53.76 19.83 3.41
CA TYR A 12 -52.90 20.30 4.50
C TYR A 12 -51.52 20.76 3.96
N LEU A 13 -50.94 19.96 3.08
CA LEU A 13 -49.62 20.29 2.48
C LEU A 13 -49.66 21.51 1.59
N GLN A 14 -50.77 21.72 0.88
CA GLN A 14 -51.01 22.89 0.02
C GLN A 14 -51.47 24.15 0.79
N GLY A 15 -51.77 23.98 2.10
CA GLY A 15 -52.22 25.09 2.96
C GLY A 15 -53.67 25.53 2.69
N GLU A 16 -54.48 24.66 2.09
CA GLU A 16 -55.85 24.94 1.70
C GLU A 16 -56.90 24.70 2.78
N LEU A 17 -56.51 24.11 3.92
CA LEU A 17 -57.41 23.86 5.06
C LEU A 17 -57.75 25.16 5.78
N GLN A 18 -59.04 25.26 6.20
CA GLN A 18 -59.51 26.34 7.05
C GLN A 18 -58.87 26.21 8.48
N VAL A 19 -58.85 27.34 9.21
CA VAL A 19 -58.14 27.42 10.52
C VAL A 19 -58.61 26.35 11.49
N ASP A 20 -59.91 26.08 11.57
CA ASP A 20 -60.48 25.07 12.45
C ASP A 20 -60.16 23.66 12.03
N GLU A 21 -60.19 23.38 10.73
CA GLU A 21 -59.86 22.06 10.15
C GLU A 21 -58.37 21.74 10.29
N ARG A 22 -57.52 22.73 10.20
CA ARG A 22 -56.09 22.63 10.42
C ARG A 22 -55.78 22.29 11.88
N ALA A 23 -56.47 22.95 12.85
CA ALA A 23 -56.31 22.66 14.24
C ALA A 23 -56.73 21.23 14.58
N ASP A 24 -57.83 20.74 14.01
CA ASP A 24 -58.28 19.36 14.16
C ASP A 24 -57.30 18.35 13.55
N PHE A 25 -56.73 18.67 12.38
CA PHE A 25 -55.70 17.84 11.76
C PHE A 25 -54.43 17.72 12.62
N GLU A 26 -53.92 18.83 13.10
CA GLU A 26 -52.71 18.87 13.96
C GLU A 26 -52.96 18.11 15.27
N LYS A 27 -54.18 18.19 15.82
CA LYS A 27 -54.60 17.41 16.98
C LYS A 27 -54.59 15.90 16.67
N GLN A 28 -55.10 15.51 15.53
CA GLN A 28 -55.10 14.09 15.15
C GLN A 28 -53.67 13.54 14.93
N LEU A 29 -52.73 14.34 14.41
CA LEU A 29 -51.31 13.98 14.31
C LEU A 29 -50.68 13.69 15.68
N LEU A 30 -51.10 14.43 16.74
CA LEU A 30 -50.59 14.24 18.07
C LEU A 30 -51.26 13.06 18.81
N GLU A 31 -52.57 12.87 18.62
CA GLU A 31 -53.35 11.89 19.35
C GLU A 31 -53.35 10.47 18.73
N LYS A 32 -53.10 10.36 17.43
CA LYS A 32 -53.24 9.11 16.67
C LYS A 32 -51.93 8.74 15.94
N PRO A 33 -51.08 7.87 16.51
CA PRO A 33 -49.80 7.47 15.92
C PRO A 33 -49.90 6.86 14.51
N GLU A 34 -50.99 6.12 14.25
CA GLU A 34 -51.25 5.54 12.91
C GLU A 34 -51.50 6.62 11.85
N PHE A 35 -52.28 7.66 12.21
CA PHE A 35 -52.57 8.82 11.32
C PHE A 35 -51.28 9.61 11.03
N ALA A 36 -50.44 9.81 12.01
CA ALA A 36 -49.16 10.48 11.86
C ALA A 36 -48.20 9.67 10.94
N SER A 37 -48.13 8.34 11.08
CA SER A 37 -47.31 7.48 10.23
C SER A 37 -47.81 7.48 8.75
N GLU A 38 -49.15 7.44 8.54
CA GLU A 38 -49.73 7.54 7.19
C GLU A 38 -49.42 8.89 6.54
N PHE A 39 -49.52 9.97 7.31
CA PHE A 39 -49.20 11.33 6.83
C PHE A 39 -47.72 11.49 6.46
N GLU A 40 -46.78 11.01 7.29
CA GLU A 40 -45.36 11.08 6.95
C GLU A 40 -45.01 10.26 5.71
N THR A 41 -45.65 9.10 5.53
CA THR A 41 -45.50 8.29 4.31
C THR A 41 -46.02 9.08 3.07
N PHE A 42 -47.22 9.66 3.17
CA PHE A 42 -47.79 10.45 2.10
C PHE A 42 -46.91 11.66 1.74
N LYS A 43 -46.45 12.40 2.75
CA LYS A 43 -45.56 13.56 2.61
C LYS A 43 -44.24 13.20 1.92
N SER A 44 -43.65 12.06 2.26
CA SER A 44 -42.43 11.59 1.61
C SER A 44 -42.62 11.30 0.12
N ILE A 45 -43.77 10.70 -0.24
CA ILE A 45 -44.13 10.39 -1.62
C ILE A 45 -44.41 11.70 -2.37
N HIS A 46 -45.14 12.62 -1.75
CA HIS A 46 -45.49 13.94 -2.34
C HIS A 46 -44.23 14.75 -2.68
N ILE A 47 -43.25 14.82 -1.75
CA ILE A 47 -41.96 15.50 -1.99
C ILE A 47 -41.18 14.80 -3.12
N GLN A 48 -41.20 13.47 -3.22
CA GLN A 48 -40.52 12.77 -4.32
C GLN A 48 -41.16 13.03 -5.67
N LEU A 49 -42.51 13.11 -5.71
CA LEU A 49 -43.24 13.45 -6.92
C LEU A 49 -43.05 14.92 -7.37
N GLU A 50 -43.05 15.82 -6.40
CA GLU A 50 -42.79 17.25 -6.64
C GLU A 50 -41.37 17.48 -7.17
N ASN A 51 -40.37 16.85 -6.57
CA ASN A 51 -39.00 16.89 -7.06
C ASN A 51 -38.83 16.25 -8.46
N LYS A 52 -39.64 15.25 -8.79
CA LYS A 52 -39.57 14.57 -10.09
C LYS A 52 -40.29 15.30 -11.21
N PHE A 53 -41.42 15.88 -10.91
CA PHE A 53 -42.35 16.48 -11.91
C PHE A 53 -42.52 17.98 -11.77
N GLY A 54 -42.26 18.59 -10.61
CA GLY A 54 -42.53 20.02 -10.35
C GLY A 54 -41.64 20.98 -11.13
N TYR A 55 -40.52 20.49 -11.66
CA TYR A 55 -39.54 21.33 -12.39
C TYR A 55 -39.40 20.96 -13.87
N GLU A 56 -40.41 20.34 -14.48
CA GLU A 56 -40.33 19.91 -15.88
C GLU A 56 -40.15 21.08 -16.86
N ALA A 57 -40.85 22.17 -16.63
CA ALA A 57 -40.74 23.37 -17.45
C ALA A 57 -39.38 24.06 -17.34
N GLU A 58 -38.79 24.08 -16.12
CA GLU A 58 -37.45 24.63 -15.87
C GLU A 58 -36.36 23.73 -16.45
N ARG A 59 -36.54 22.41 -16.41
CA ARG A 59 -35.68 21.44 -17.05
C ARG A 59 -35.64 21.56 -18.57
N GLU A 60 -36.77 21.74 -19.20
CA GLU A 60 -36.83 21.96 -20.64
C GLU A 60 -36.17 23.28 -21.01
N ALA A 61 -36.43 24.36 -20.27
CA ALA A 61 -35.76 25.64 -20.47
C ALA A 61 -34.24 25.58 -20.27
N PHE A 62 -33.79 24.79 -19.28
CA PHE A 62 -32.37 24.57 -19.03
C PHE A 62 -31.72 23.73 -20.15
N LYS A 63 -32.38 22.69 -20.65
CA LYS A 63 -31.91 21.92 -21.81
C LYS A 63 -31.79 22.77 -23.06
N GLU A 64 -32.77 23.62 -23.30
CA GLU A 64 -32.79 24.53 -24.46
C GLU A 64 -31.63 25.54 -24.37
N ASN A 65 -31.40 26.13 -23.21
CA ASN A 65 -30.22 26.97 -22.94
C ASN A 65 -28.89 26.23 -23.12
N LEU A 66 -28.78 25.00 -22.63
CA LEU A 66 -27.59 24.17 -22.83
C LEU A 66 -27.36 23.87 -24.31
N ASN A 67 -28.39 23.55 -25.06
CA ASN A 67 -28.29 23.31 -26.50
C ASN A 67 -27.82 24.56 -27.25
N GLN A 68 -28.39 25.73 -26.92
CA GLN A 68 -27.98 27.01 -27.53
C GLN A 68 -26.55 27.39 -27.20
N ILE A 69 -26.07 27.13 -25.98
CA ILE A 69 -24.69 27.36 -25.57
C ILE A 69 -23.76 26.35 -26.27
N SER A 70 -24.19 25.09 -26.35
CA SER A 70 -23.45 24.02 -27.05
C SER A 70 -23.29 24.34 -28.54
N GLU A 71 -24.38 24.77 -29.23
CA GLU A 71 -24.32 25.16 -30.63
C GLU A 71 -23.39 26.36 -30.86
N LYS A 72 -23.44 27.36 -29.97
CA LYS A 72 -22.59 28.55 -30.10
C LYS A 72 -21.10 28.29 -29.81
N HIS A 73 -20.78 27.38 -28.92
CA HIS A 73 -19.39 27.16 -28.47
C HIS A 73 -18.72 25.95 -29.09
N PHE A 74 -19.47 24.91 -29.47
CA PHE A 74 -18.91 23.68 -30.01
C PHE A 74 -19.04 23.51 -31.52
N ASN A 75 -19.95 24.25 -32.17
CA ASN A 75 -20.10 24.20 -33.64
C ASN A 75 -19.20 25.19 -34.40
N THR A 76 -18.34 25.94 -33.74
CA THR A 76 -17.48 26.95 -34.42
C THR A 76 -16.09 26.46 -34.79
N SER A 77 -15.75 25.22 -34.48
CA SER A 77 -14.53 24.61 -34.97
C SER A 77 -14.85 23.19 -35.44
N GLU A 78 -14.75 22.95 -36.74
CA GLU A 78 -14.60 21.57 -37.19
C GLU A 78 -13.50 20.92 -36.34
N PRO A 79 -13.74 19.73 -35.74
CA PRO A 79 -12.69 19.05 -35.02
C PRO A 79 -11.55 18.84 -35.99
N LYS A 80 -10.44 19.55 -35.80
CA LYS A 80 -9.22 19.24 -36.53
C LYS A 80 -8.87 17.80 -36.12
N VAL A 81 -9.28 16.85 -36.95
CA VAL A 81 -8.84 15.48 -36.83
C VAL A 81 -7.34 15.54 -37.04
N VAL A 82 -6.59 15.56 -35.93
CA VAL A 82 -5.15 15.40 -35.96
C VAL A 82 -4.94 13.94 -36.36
N VAL A 83 -4.76 13.72 -37.67
CA VAL A 83 -4.35 12.42 -38.18
C VAL A 83 -2.95 12.19 -37.61
N MET A 84 -2.90 11.45 -36.50
CA MET A 84 -1.62 11.06 -35.91
C MET A 84 -0.88 10.22 -36.95
N ARG A 85 0.27 10.70 -37.39
CA ARG A 85 1.13 9.95 -38.32
C ARG A 85 1.40 8.56 -37.72
N PRO A 86 1.35 7.48 -38.49
CA PRO A 86 1.50 6.11 -37.98
C PRO A 86 2.79 5.90 -37.18
N TRP A 87 3.80 6.75 -37.35
CA TRP A 87 5.03 6.77 -36.57
C TRP A 87 4.81 7.02 -35.07
N TYR A 88 3.82 7.84 -34.67
CA TYR A 88 3.54 8.05 -33.24
C TYR A 88 3.03 6.78 -32.55
N TYR A 89 2.29 5.94 -33.28
CA TYR A 89 1.87 4.62 -32.76
C TYR A 89 3.06 3.67 -32.60
N ALA A 90 4.03 3.70 -33.53
CA ALA A 90 5.25 2.91 -33.41
C ALA A 90 6.10 3.35 -32.18
N LEU A 91 6.18 4.66 -31.93
CA LEU A 91 6.91 5.21 -30.80
C LEU A 91 6.20 4.88 -29.47
N ALA A 92 4.86 4.99 -29.40
CA ALA A 92 4.09 4.59 -28.24
C ALA A 92 4.20 3.07 -27.98
N ALA A 93 4.15 2.24 -29.03
CA ALA A 93 4.32 0.80 -28.92
C ALA A 93 5.72 0.41 -28.42
N SER A 94 6.79 1.07 -28.91
CA SER A 94 8.15 0.81 -28.42
C SER A 94 8.33 1.16 -26.93
N VAL A 95 7.76 2.28 -26.48
CA VAL A 95 7.76 2.65 -25.06
C VAL A 95 6.96 1.64 -24.23
N ALA A 96 5.79 1.22 -24.71
CA ALA A 96 4.96 0.22 -24.01
C ALA A 96 5.66 -1.15 -23.93
N ILE A 97 6.36 -1.57 -24.99
CA ILE A 97 7.14 -2.81 -25.01
C ILE A 97 8.32 -2.71 -24.04
N LEU A 98 9.08 -1.62 -24.06
CA LEU A 98 10.19 -1.41 -23.13
C LEU A 98 9.72 -1.38 -21.67
N PHE A 99 8.57 -0.72 -21.41
CA PHE A 99 7.96 -0.69 -20.08
C PHE A 99 7.44 -2.07 -19.67
N GLY A 100 6.85 -2.81 -20.59
CA GLY A 100 6.39 -4.18 -20.39
C GLY A 100 7.54 -5.14 -20.07
N LEU A 101 8.63 -5.09 -20.84
CA LEU A 101 9.83 -5.88 -20.60
C LEU A 101 10.49 -5.52 -19.26
N PHE A 102 10.61 -4.24 -18.95
CA PHE A 102 11.15 -3.77 -17.67
C PHE A 102 10.30 -4.23 -16.48
N PHE A 103 8.97 -4.16 -16.61
CA PHE A 103 8.04 -4.57 -15.55
C PHE A 103 7.99 -6.08 -15.37
N PHE A 104 8.14 -6.83 -16.48
CA PHE A 104 8.16 -8.29 -16.46
C PHE A 104 9.45 -8.82 -15.82
N ASP A 105 10.59 -8.25 -16.19
CA ASP A 105 11.91 -8.61 -15.63
C ASP A 105 12.02 -8.21 -14.14
N TYR A 106 11.44 -7.05 -13.77
CA TYR A 106 11.42 -6.58 -12.40
C TYR A 106 10.61 -7.48 -11.45
N ASN A 107 9.54 -8.11 -11.93
CA ASN A 107 8.65 -8.97 -11.12
C ASN A 107 9.08 -10.45 -11.06
N GLN A 108 10.05 -10.87 -11.85
CA GLN A 108 10.51 -12.27 -11.87
C GLN A 108 11.74 -12.54 -10.98
N ASN A 109 12.51 -11.52 -10.66
CA ASN A 109 13.73 -11.70 -9.89
C ASN A 109 13.46 -11.59 -8.39
N PRO A 110 13.97 -12.51 -7.57
CA PRO A 110 13.81 -12.47 -6.12
C PRO A 110 14.42 -11.19 -5.53
N SER A 111 13.76 -10.63 -4.51
CA SER A 111 14.19 -9.41 -3.86
C SER A 111 14.96 -9.71 -2.58
N PHE A 112 15.99 -8.91 -2.28
CA PHE A 112 16.71 -8.98 -1.02
C PHE A 112 15.78 -8.91 0.20
N HIS A 113 14.72 -8.11 0.13
CA HIS A 113 13.79 -7.93 1.24
C HIS A 113 12.94 -9.16 1.55
N ASP A 114 12.72 -10.02 0.57
CA ASP A 114 11.90 -11.23 0.73
C ASP A 114 12.62 -12.32 1.54
N TYR A 115 13.97 -12.30 1.54
CA TYR A 115 14.83 -13.30 2.19
C TYR A 115 15.66 -12.73 3.35
N ASN A 116 15.63 -11.41 3.56
CA ASN A 116 16.43 -10.78 4.59
C ASN A 116 15.65 -10.57 5.88
N HIS A 117 15.69 -11.55 6.75
CA HIS A 117 15.01 -11.54 8.04
C HIS A 117 16.03 -11.62 9.19
N PRO A 118 16.89 -10.58 9.41
CA PRO A 118 17.86 -10.62 10.49
C PRO A 118 17.13 -10.74 11.82
N GLY A 119 17.45 -11.81 12.55
CA GLY A 119 16.93 -12.07 13.89
C GLY A 119 17.31 -10.96 14.87
N GLN A 120 16.87 -11.08 16.12
CA GLN A 120 17.28 -10.17 17.18
C GLN A 120 18.67 -10.55 17.71
N ALA A 121 19.48 -9.55 17.99
CA ALA A 121 20.74 -9.74 18.70
C ALA A 121 20.46 -9.90 20.21
N HIS A 122 21.05 -10.91 20.82
CA HIS A 122 21.02 -11.13 22.28
C HIS A 122 22.41 -11.55 22.75
N PHE A 123 23.07 -10.65 23.44
CA PHE A 123 24.38 -10.94 23.98
C PHE A 123 24.28 -11.40 25.43
N THR A 124 24.96 -12.47 25.80
CA THR A 124 24.92 -13.05 27.15
C THR A 124 25.55 -12.12 28.20
N GLU A 125 25.13 -12.24 29.46
CA GLU A 125 25.53 -11.37 30.60
C GLU A 125 27.05 -11.15 30.78
N ARG A 126 27.90 -12.04 30.30
CA ARG A 126 29.36 -11.84 30.33
C ARG A 126 29.83 -10.70 29.42
N SER A 127 29.01 -10.35 28.45
CA SER A 127 29.24 -9.25 27.50
C SER A 127 28.52 -7.95 27.91
N THR A 128 27.56 -8.02 28.85
CA THR A 128 26.68 -6.89 29.22
C THR A 128 27.38 -5.82 30.07
N THR A 129 28.59 -6.05 30.55
CA THR A 129 29.41 -4.99 31.19
C THR A 129 29.91 -3.97 30.15
N ASN A 130 29.87 -4.31 28.87
CA ASN A 130 30.28 -3.41 27.80
C ASN A 130 29.09 -2.54 27.33
N VAL A 131 29.10 -1.27 27.74
CA VAL A 131 28.05 -0.27 27.39
C VAL A 131 27.90 -0.14 25.89
N GLN A 132 28.99 -0.26 25.12
CA GLN A 132 28.97 -0.16 23.66
C GLN A 132 28.19 -1.33 23.05
N LEU A 133 28.37 -2.55 23.58
CA LEU A 133 27.66 -3.73 23.09
C LEU A 133 26.15 -3.65 23.37
N LEU A 134 25.77 -3.16 24.55
CA LEU A 134 24.34 -2.93 24.87
C LEU A 134 23.69 -1.90 23.93
N GLN A 135 24.43 -0.83 23.60
CA GLN A 135 23.93 0.19 22.67
C GLN A 135 23.85 -0.36 21.25
N ALA A 136 24.83 -1.17 20.83
CA ALA A 136 24.81 -1.86 19.54
C ALA A 136 23.60 -2.79 19.43
N GLU A 137 23.35 -3.64 20.44
CA GLU A 137 22.19 -4.53 20.52
C GLU A 137 20.87 -3.77 20.39
N LYS A 138 20.70 -2.72 21.21
CA LYS A 138 19.50 -1.90 21.18
C LYS A 138 19.28 -1.26 19.81
N ALA A 139 20.33 -0.67 19.24
CA ALA A 139 20.25 -0.02 17.92
C ALA A 139 19.95 -1.07 16.83
N PHE A 140 20.59 -2.24 16.86
CA PHE A 140 20.35 -3.34 15.94
C PHE A 140 18.90 -3.84 16.02
N ASN A 141 18.42 -4.16 17.22
CA ASN A 141 17.07 -4.70 17.45
C ASN A 141 15.96 -3.69 17.12
N THR A 142 16.27 -2.39 17.11
CA THR A 142 15.36 -1.34 16.62
C THR A 142 15.56 -0.98 15.14
N ARG A 143 16.32 -1.81 14.39
CA ARG A 143 16.62 -1.64 12.95
C ARG A 143 17.38 -0.35 12.61
N LYS A 144 18.01 0.28 13.58
CA LYS A 144 18.84 1.47 13.40
C LYS A 144 20.29 1.09 13.07
N PHE A 145 20.49 0.33 12.02
CA PHE A 145 21.77 -0.28 11.65
C PHE A 145 22.88 0.74 11.49
N LYS A 146 22.59 1.93 10.96
CA LYS A 146 23.58 3.01 10.83
C LYS A 146 24.08 3.50 12.20
N GLU A 147 23.21 3.50 13.22
CA GLU A 147 23.58 3.85 14.59
C GLU A 147 24.30 2.69 15.28
N ALA A 148 23.97 1.42 14.96
CA ALA A 148 24.58 0.24 15.55
C ALA A 148 26.04 0.06 15.15
N VAL A 149 26.41 0.37 13.90
CA VAL A 149 27.75 0.16 13.35
C VAL A 149 28.88 0.74 14.24
N PRO A 150 28.89 2.02 14.62
CA PRO A 150 29.95 2.57 15.44
C PRO A 150 30.04 1.93 16.84
N PHE A 151 28.95 1.48 17.40
CA PHE A 151 28.92 0.76 18.68
C PHE A 151 29.50 -0.65 18.55
N PHE A 152 29.18 -1.35 17.46
CA PHE A 152 29.82 -2.65 17.17
C PHE A 152 31.32 -2.49 16.93
N GLU A 153 31.75 -1.48 16.18
CA GLU A 153 33.18 -1.20 15.97
C GLU A 153 33.95 -0.94 17.28
N ALA A 154 33.31 -0.22 18.21
CA ALA A 154 33.90 -0.01 19.53
C ALA A 154 33.94 -1.30 20.35
N ALA A 155 32.86 -2.08 20.38
CA ALA A 155 32.81 -3.34 21.09
C ALA A 155 33.84 -4.37 20.56
N LEU A 156 34.03 -4.45 19.24
CA LEU A 156 35.00 -5.33 18.59
C LEU A 156 36.46 -4.98 18.89
N LYS A 157 36.75 -3.71 19.20
CA LYS A 157 38.11 -3.31 19.67
C LYS A 157 38.42 -3.84 21.07
N GLU A 158 37.40 -3.97 21.92
CA GLU A 158 37.55 -4.48 23.26
C GLU A 158 37.55 -6.01 23.31
N ASN A 159 36.59 -6.62 22.62
CA ASN A 159 36.42 -8.06 22.55
C ASN A 159 35.86 -8.52 21.20
N LYS A 160 36.75 -9.13 20.39
CA LYS A 160 36.39 -9.62 19.05
C LYS A 160 35.81 -11.04 19.14
N THR A 161 34.48 -11.14 19.35
CA THR A 161 33.77 -12.41 19.32
C THR A 161 33.10 -12.65 17.96
N PRO A 162 32.97 -13.93 17.51
CA PRO A 162 32.27 -14.27 16.28
C PRO A 162 30.82 -13.76 16.24
N GLU A 163 30.12 -13.78 17.36
CA GLU A 163 28.76 -13.29 17.48
C GLU A 163 28.67 -11.80 17.21
N VAL A 164 29.51 -11.00 17.84
CA VAL A 164 29.53 -9.52 17.63
C VAL A 164 29.93 -9.19 16.18
N GLN A 165 30.90 -9.93 15.61
CA GLN A 165 31.30 -9.79 14.22
C GLN A 165 30.14 -10.09 13.27
N TYR A 166 29.32 -11.10 13.56
CA TYR A 166 28.18 -11.46 12.75
C TYR A 166 27.16 -10.30 12.68
N TYR A 167 26.70 -9.81 13.82
CA TYR A 167 25.73 -8.70 13.86
C TYR A 167 26.31 -7.37 13.31
N TYR A 168 27.60 -7.17 13.47
CA TYR A 168 28.29 -6.06 12.80
C TYR A 168 28.24 -6.21 11.27
N GLY A 169 28.57 -7.40 10.75
CA GLY A 169 28.49 -7.69 9.32
C GLY A 169 27.09 -7.51 8.74
N VAL A 170 26.05 -7.99 9.45
CA VAL A 170 24.64 -7.77 9.07
C VAL A 170 24.31 -6.27 9.06
N SER A 171 24.75 -5.52 10.08
CA SER A 171 24.51 -4.06 10.12
C SER A 171 25.14 -3.32 8.94
N LEU A 172 26.35 -3.73 8.54
CA LEU A 172 27.05 -3.19 7.37
C LEU A 172 26.33 -3.52 6.07
N LEU A 173 25.83 -4.75 5.92
CA LEU A 173 25.04 -5.18 4.76
C LEU A 173 23.75 -4.36 4.65
N GLU A 174 23.06 -4.14 5.76
CA GLU A 174 21.83 -3.36 5.79
C GLU A 174 22.03 -1.92 5.31
N ILE A 175 23.12 -1.27 5.70
CA ILE A 175 23.47 0.08 5.26
C ILE A 175 24.27 0.11 3.94
N SER A 176 24.34 -1.02 3.23
CA SER A 176 24.99 -1.16 1.92
C SER A 176 26.52 -0.86 1.92
N GLN A 177 27.19 -1.06 3.04
CA GLN A 177 28.66 -1.01 3.12
C GLN A 177 29.24 -2.37 2.72
N TYR A 178 29.09 -2.72 1.44
CA TYR A 178 29.34 -4.08 0.91
C TYR A 178 30.78 -4.55 1.10
N GLU A 179 31.78 -3.71 0.84
CA GLU A 179 33.18 -4.11 0.94
C GLU A 179 33.56 -4.48 2.38
N LYS A 180 33.04 -3.73 3.37
CA LYS A 180 33.28 -4.03 4.78
C LYS A 180 32.50 -5.27 5.22
N ALA A 181 31.23 -5.40 4.81
CA ALA A 181 30.41 -6.55 5.13
C ALA A 181 31.03 -7.82 4.56
N GLU A 182 31.49 -7.79 3.30
CA GLU A 182 32.15 -8.92 2.65
C GLU A 182 33.42 -9.34 3.38
N ALA A 183 34.25 -8.39 3.79
CA ALA A 183 35.46 -8.67 4.56
C ALA A 183 35.13 -9.37 5.89
N VAL A 184 34.13 -8.87 6.63
CA VAL A 184 33.69 -9.43 7.90
C VAL A 184 33.17 -10.87 7.73
N PHE A 185 32.28 -11.10 6.77
CA PHE A 185 31.72 -12.43 6.54
C PHE A 185 32.76 -13.41 5.99
N ASN A 186 33.67 -12.96 5.13
CA ASN A 186 34.78 -13.80 4.65
C ASN A 186 35.74 -14.21 5.75
N GLU A 187 36.03 -13.34 6.72
CA GLU A 187 36.79 -13.71 7.92
C GLU A 187 35.98 -14.71 8.75
N LEU A 188 34.74 -14.40 9.06
CA LEU A 188 33.88 -15.13 9.99
C LEU A 188 33.62 -16.57 9.53
N LYS A 189 33.40 -16.81 8.23
CA LYS A 189 33.22 -18.18 7.68
C LYS A 189 34.45 -19.07 7.82
N THR A 190 35.64 -18.48 8.02
CA THR A 190 36.88 -19.25 8.17
C THR A 190 37.25 -19.52 9.63
N ILE A 191 36.94 -18.59 10.54
CA ILE A 191 37.33 -18.66 11.94
C ILE A 191 36.30 -19.35 12.84
N SER A 192 35.02 -19.42 12.40
CA SER A 192 33.93 -19.96 13.22
C SER A 192 33.05 -20.93 12.44
N PRO A 193 33.12 -22.24 12.72
CA PRO A 193 32.22 -23.20 12.07
C PRO A 193 30.75 -22.92 12.28
N VAL A 194 30.34 -22.39 13.45
CA VAL A 194 28.94 -22.04 13.79
C VAL A 194 28.40 -20.92 12.92
N TYR A 195 29.26 -20.00 12.54
CA TYR A 195 28.85 -18.84 11.71
C TYR A 195 29.21 -19.01 10.23
N LYS A 196 29.78 -20.17 9.83
CA LYS A 196 30.17 -20.40 8.42
C LYS A 196 29.00 -20.24 7.46
N ASP A 197 27.95 -21.03 7.66
CA ASP A 197 26.82 -21.05 6.74
C ASP A 197 25.97 -19.78 6.86
N LYS A 198 25.80 -19.21 8.07
CA LYS A 198 25.21 -17.89 8.28
C LYS A 198 25.95 -16.77 7.55
N SER A 199 27.28 -16.86 7.48
CA SER A 199 28.10 -15.90 6.73
C SER A 199 27.94 -16.09 5.22
N LEU A 200 27.89 -17.33 4.73
CA LEU A 200 27.64 -17.64 3.32
C LEU A 200 26.26 -17.16 2.89
N TRP A 201 25.24 -17.38 3.72
CA TRP A 201 23.89 -16.85 3.48
C TRP A 201 23.89 -15.33 3.32
N ASN A 202 24.50 -14.60 4.27
CA ASN A 202 24.57 -13.14 4.17
C ASN A 202 25.41 -12.65 2.99
N LEU A 203 26.45 -13.37 2.57
CA LEU A 203 27.19 -13.08 1.35
C LEU A 203 26.33 -13.29 0.10
N ALA A 204 25.50 -14.33 0.08
CA ALA A 204 24.54 -14.56 -1.01
C ALA A 204 23.47 -13.45 -1.06
N LEU A 205 22.90 -13.09 0.09
CA LEU A 205 21.96 -11.96 0.19
C LEU A 205 22.60 -10.63 -0.22
N MET A 206 23.87 -10.43 0.07
CA MET A 206 24.61 -9.24 -0.40
C MET A 206 24.68 -9.21 -1.93
N LYS A 207 24.97 -10.34 -2.58
CA LYS A 207 24.96 -10.46 -4.05
C LYS A 207 23.55 -10.24 -4.61
N LEU A 208 22.54 -10.78 -3.95
CA LEU A 208 21.14 -10.55 -4.31
C LEU A 208 20.77 -9.05 -4.25
N LYS A 209 21.15 -8.35 -3.18
CA LYS A 209 20.95 -6.91 -3.01
C LYS A 209 21.63 -6.09 -4.11
N GLN A 210 22.79 -6.56 -4.58
CA GLN A 210 23.54 -5.98 -5.70
C GLN A 210 22.99 -6.40 -7.09
N LYS A 211 21.95 -7.24 -7.14
CA LYS A 211 21.40 -7.87 -8.36
C LYS A 211 22.41 -8.74 -9.11
N ASP A 212 23.43 -9.24 -8.43
CA ASP A 212 24.35 -10.24 -8.94
C ASP A 212 23.78 -11.64 -8.68
N TYR A 213 22.74 -11.99 -9.42
CA TYR A 213 22.01 -13.25 -9.28
C TYR A 213 22.91 -14.47 -9.50
N LYS A 214 23.88 -14.38 -10.44
CA LYS A 214 24.84 -15.44 -10.70
C LYS A 214 25.78 -15.66 -9.51
N GLY A 215 26.32 -14.58 -8.95
CA GLY A 215 27.17 -14.65 -7.76
C GLY A 215 26.39 -15.14 -6.55
N CYS A 216 25.14 -14.71 -6.40
CA CYS A 216 24.24 -15.20 -5.35
C CYS A 216 24.07 -16.72 -5.45
N LYS A 217 23.65 -17.25 -6.60
CA LYS A 217 23.47 -18.68 -6.84
C LYS A 217 24.73 -19.50 -6.57
N GLN A 218 25.91 -19.02 -7.00
CA GLN A 218 27.19 -19.70 -6.75
C GLN A 218 27.50 -19.82 -5.25
N ILE A 219 27.20 -18.80 -4.47
CA ILE A 219 27.43 -18.85 -3.02
C ILE A 219 26.43 -19.78 -2.33
N LEU A 220 25.12 -19.69 -2.68
CA LEU A 220 24.08 -20.55 -2.12
C LEU A 220 24.40 -22.03 -2.29
N GLN A 221 24.93 -22.43 -3.44
CA GLN A 221 25.34 -23.81 -3.72
C GLN A 221 26.47 -24.32 -2.82
N THR A 222 27.16 -23.45 -2.08
CA THR A 222 28.24 -23.84 -1.15
C THR A 222 27.77 -24.00 0.30
N ILE A 223 26.51 -23.63 0.59
CA ILE A 223 25.91 -23.75 1.93
C ILE A 223 25.61 -25.22 2.22
N SER A 224 25.91 -25.65 3.44
CA SER A 224 25.66 -27.03 3.87
C SER A 224 24.17 -27.34 3.96
N GLN A 225 23.78 -28.58 3.62
CA GLN A 225 22.40 -29.05 3.83
C GLN A 225 22.03 -29.16 5.32
N ASP A 226 23.02 -29.16 6.22
CA ASP A 226 22.78 -29.14 7.67
C ASP A 226 22.57 -27.74 8.24
N TYR A 227 22.52 -26.71 7.37
CA TYR A 227 22.19 -25.33 7.78
C TYR A 227 20.77 -25.24 8.30
N GLU A 228 20.52 -24.56 9.42
CA GLU A 228 19.22 -24.50 10.09
C GLU A 228 18.10 -23.93 9.20
N ASP A 229 18.41 -22.96 8.32
CA ASP A 229 17.48 -22.33 7.40
C ASP A 229 17.71 -22.79 5.95
N TYR A 230 18.08 -24.06 5.73
CA TYR A 230 18.38 -24.59 4.40
C TYR A 230 17.17 -24.57 3.44
N ASP A 231 15.96 -24.61 3.97
CA ASP A 231 14.74 -24.49 3.18
C ASP A 231 14.66 -23.12 2.47
N GLU A 232 15.05 -22.03 3.15
CA GLU A 232 15.14 -20.69 2.52
C GLU A 232 16.23 -20.63 1.43
N VAL A 233 17.33 -21.38 1.62
CA VAL A 233 18.39 -21.50 0.61
C VAL A 233 17.86 -22.17 -0.67
N GLN A 234 17.06 -23.23 -0.52
CA GLN A 234 16.45 -23.93 -1.66
C GLN A 234 15.41 -23.04 -2.35
N GLU A 235 14.55 -22.37 -1.59
CA GLU A 235 13.55 -21.45 -2.14
C GLU A 235 14.20 -20.35 -2.96
N LEU A 236 15.29 -19.74 -2.46
CA LEU A 236 16.00 -18.70 -3.21
C LEU A 236 16.73 -19.28 -4.44
N LEU A 237 17.28 -20.51 -4.36
CA LEU A 237 17.88 -21.17 -5.52
C LEU A 237 16.85 -21.41 -6.61
N ASP A 238 15.66 -21.90 -6.25
CA ASP A 238 14.56 -22.15 -7.20
C ASP A 238 14.04 -20.84 -7.83
N ALA A 239 14.03 -19.76 -7.06
CA ALA A 239 13.64 -18.43 -7.55
C ALA A 239 14.70 -17.80 -8.49
N LEU A 240 15.94 -18.29 -8.47
CA LEU A 240 17.04 -17.83 -9.32
C LEU A 240 17.24 -18.70 -10.58
N ASP A 241 16.45 -19.77 -10.76
CA ASP A 241 16.46 -20.65 -11.92
C ASP A 241 15.52 -20.17 -13.01
#